data_765f4e9104b44420d6eba45f6d7b7949
#
_entry.id   765f4e9104b44420d6eba45f6d7b7949
#
_cell.length_a   1.000
_cell.length_b   1.000
_cell.length_c   1.000
_cell.angle_alpha   90.00
_cell.angle_beta   90.00
_cell.angle_gamma   90.00
#
_symmetry.space_group_name_H-M   'P 1'
#
loop_
_entity.id
_entity.type
_entity.pdbx_description
1 polymer ?
#
loop_
_entity_poly.entity_id
_entity_poly.type
_entity_poly.pdbx_seq_one_letter_code
_entity_poly.pdbx_strand_id
1 'polypeptide(L)'
;GQPHKRVWMGTQKAMNLYFAACRSEMDAHSAAAQILADVEANPHLFARPIDGDIWAWVEALGRYSPIMHLQQSDGKSSPHWPFSENYNKIGVVSGEKLMASLVKAYAQPDDASMPPACEEITLTLEPFLGTAGNTYDMLDELWDSVAYWRRFIPEDGMRLSQAAALLK
;
A
#
# COMPACT_ATOMS: atom_id res chain seq x y z
N GLY A 1 -8.70 -5.81 15.37
CA GLY A 1 -7.37 -5.91 14.83
C GLY A 1 -6.37 -6.17 15.96
N GLN A 2 -5.32 -6.89 15.72
CA GLN A 2 -4.34 -7.21 16.73
C GLN A 2 -3.36 -6.03 16.89
N PRO A 3 -3.42 -5.24 17.96
CA PRO A 3 -2.62 -4.02 18.10
C PRO A 3 -1.11 -4.27 18.07
N HIS A 4 -0.66 -5.46 18.39
CA HIS A 4 0.76 -5.81 18.41
C HIS A 4 1.43 -5.87 17.01
N LYS A 5 0.69 -6.05 15.93
CA LYS A 5 1.28 -5.97 14.56
C LYS A 5 1.75 -4.57 14.18
N ARG A 6 1.24 -3.53 14.84
CA ARG A 6 1.63 -2.13 14.58
C ARG A 6 2.87 -1.69 15.38
N VAL A 7 3.27 -2.44 16.39
CA VAL A 7 4.42 -2.13 17.26
C VAL A 7 5.75 -2.54 16.63
N TRP A 8 5.74 -3.33 15.55
CA TRP A 8 6.94 -3.79 14.87
C TRP A 8 7.73 -2.70 14.15
N MET A 9 7.13 -1.53 13.95
CA MET A 9 7.77 -0.37 13.38
C MET A 9 8.20 0.58 14.50
N GLY A 10 9.17 0.16 15.29
CA GLY A 10 9.65 0.93 16.42
C GLY A 10 10.99 0.42 16.94
N THR A 11 11.48 1.05 18.00
CA THR A 11 12.73 0.64 18.63
C THR A 11 12.59 -0.67 19.42
N GLN A 12 13.69 -1.39 19.56
CA GLN A 12 13.74 -2.57 20.45
C GLN A 12 13.37 -2.20 21.90
N LYS A 13 13.74 -0.99 22.35
CA LYS A 13 13.39 -0.46 23.66
C LYS A 13 11.87 -0.34 23.83
N ALA A 14 11.18 0.30 22.88
CA ALA A 14 9.72 0.44 22.92
C ALA A 14 9.03 -0.92 22.92
N MET A 15 9.50 -1.86 22.11
CA MET A 15 8.98 -3.22 22.04
C MET A 15 9.13 -3.96 23.38
N ASN A 16 10.29 -3.86 24.02
CA ASN A 16 10.54 -4.50 25.31
C ASN A 16 9.63 -3.91 26.41
N LEU A 17 9.47 -2.60 26.46
CA LEU A 17 8.56 -1.90 27.38
C LEU A 17 7.11 -2.33 27.18
N TYR A 18 6.65 -2.41 25.94
CA TYR A 18 5.31 -2.89 25.62
C TYR A 18 5.05 -4.31 26.13
N PHE A 19 5.96 -5.24 25.85
CA PHE A 19 5.81 -6.62 26.30
C PHE A 19 5.95 -6.77 27.82
N ALA A 20 6.79 -5.98 28.48
CA ALA A 20 6.86 -5.96 29.94
C ALA A 20 5.52 -5.53 30.56
N ALA A 21 4.89 -4.50 30.01
CA ALA A 21 3.54 -4.08 30.42
C ALA A 21 2.49 -5.16 30.17
N CYS A 22 2.51 -5.81 28.99
CA CYS A 22 1.59 -6.91 28.66
C CYS A 22 1.71 -8.11 29.62
N ARG A 23 2.90 -8.36 30.15
CA ARG A 23 3.16 -9.43 31.14
C ARG A 23 2.98 -8.97 32.58
N SER A 24 2.50 -7.75 32.80
CA SER A 24 2.37 -7.14 34.14
C SER A 24 3.69 -7.06 34.95
N GLU A 25 4.81 -7.05 34.24
CA GLU A 25 6.16 -6.86 34.82
C GLU A 25 6.47 -5.36 35.00
N MET A 26 5.66 -4.49 34.42
CA MET A 26 5.78 -3.05 34.49
C MET A 26 4.40 -2.40 34.45
N ASP A 27 4.25 -1.28 35.14
CA ASP A 27 3.04 -0.47 35.08
C ASP A 27 2.81 0.08 33.65
N ALA A 28 1.58 -0.06 33.15
CA ALA A 28 1.23 0.30 31.79
C ALA A 28 1.38 1.81 31.50
N HIS A 29 1.09 2.69 32.49
CA HIS A 29 1.28 4.13 32.32
C HIS A 29 2.76 4.49 32.25
N SER A 30 3.59 3.88 33.09
CA SER A 30 5.04 4.08 33.06
C SER A 30 5.65 3.56 31.75
N ALA A 31 5.19 2.42 31.25
CA ALA A 31 5.61 1.90 29.94
C ALA A 31 5.22 2.85 28.82
N ALA A 32 3.98 3.32 28.80
CA ALA A 32 3.47 4.25 27.78
C ALA A 32 4.27 5.56 27.77
N ALA A 33 4.55 6.15 28.94
CA ALA A 33 5.33 7.38 29.04
C ALA A 33 6.75 7.21 28.46
N GLN A 34 7.41 6.08 28.77
CA GLN A 34 8.74 5.81 28.23
C GLN A 34 8.74 5.51 26.73
N ILE A 35 7.68 4.84 26.20
CA ILE A 35 7.51 4.63 24.76
C ILE A 35 7.30 5.97 24.06
N LEU A 36 6.46 6.86 24.59
CA LEU A 36 6.25 8.19 24.02
C LEU A 36 7.54 9.00 23.98
N ALA A 37 8.34 8.99 25.03
CA ALA A 37 9.64 9.64 25.03
C ALA A 37 10.61 9.06 23.99
N ASP A 38 10.52 7.74 23.73
CA ASP A 38 11.32 7.09 22.68
C ASP A 38 10.84 7.45 21.28
N VAL A 39 9.51 7.60 21.07
CA VAL A 39 8.92 8.13 19.83
C VAL A 39 9.39 9.54 19.55
N GLU A 40 9.38 10.43 20.55
CA GLU A 40 9.84 11.82 20.42
C GLU A 40 11.33 11.89 20.08
N ALA A 41 12.14 11.02 20.65
CA ALA A 41 13.58 10.99 20.40
C ALA A 41 13.95 10.36 19.05
N ASN A 42 13.11 9.45 18.53
CA ASN A 42 13.39 8.65 17.33
C ASN A 42 12.17 8.55 16.40
N PRO A 43 11.56 9.66 15.98
CA PRO A 43 10.28 9.62 15.24
C PRO A 43 10.35 8.84 13.93
N HIS A 44 11.53 8.79 13.30
CA HIS A 44 11.75 8.09 12.04
C HIS A 44 11.73 6.56 12.15
N LEU A 45 11.80 6.00 13.37
CA LEU A 45 11.72 4.56 13.63
C LEU A 45 10.31 4.07 13.95
N PHE A 46 9.34 4.98 14.03
CA PHE A 46 7.96 4.64 14.40
C PHE A 46 7.00 4.91 13.25
N ALA A 47 6.11 3.94 12.98
CA ALA A 47 5.05 4.14 11.99
C ALA A 47 4.02 5.18 12.48
N ARG A 48 3.64 6.07 11.58
CA ARG A 48 2.57 7.04 11.78
C ARG A 48 1.32 6.59 11.01
N PRO A 49 0.13 7.09 11.34
CA PRO A 49 -1.09 6.77 10.59
C PRO A 49 -0.96 7.00 9.07
N ILE A 50 -0.26 8.04 8.65
CA ILE A 50 -0.02 8.37 7.24
C ILE A 50 0.81 7.29 6.52
N ASP A 51 1.67 6.57 7.24
CA ASP A 51 2.51 5.52 6.66
C ASP A 51 1.69 4.27 6.28
N GLY A 52 0.41 4.20 6.70
CA GLY A 52 -0.54 3.18 6.27
C GLY A 52 -1.46 3.63 5.12
N ASP A 53 -1.31 4.86 4.63
CA ASP A 53 -2.08 5.38 3.51
C ASP A 53 -1.38 5.08 2.19
N ILE A 54 -1.93 4.12 1.43
CA ILE A 54 -1.36 3.69 0.14
C ILE A 54 -1.36 4.82 -0.90
N TRP A 55 -2.33 5.74 -0.82
CA TRP A 55 -2.44 6.85 -1.77
C TRP A 55 -1.40 7.92 -1.48
N ALA A 56 -1.15 8.22 -0.20
CA ALA A 56 -0.05 9.09 0.19
C ALA A 56 1.31 8.53 -0.25
N TRP A 57 1.51 7.21 -0.17
CA TRP A 57 2.71 6.55 -0.71
C TRP A 57 2.84 6.71 -2.22
N VAL A 58 1.76 6.48 -2.96
CA VAL A 58 1.78 6.63 -4.43
C VAL A 58 2.02 8.10 -4.82
N GLU A 59 1.41 9.05 -4.12
CA GLU A 59 1.61 10.48 -4.37
C GLU A 59 3.05 10.93 -4.10
N ALA A 60 3.71 10.36 -3.08
CA ALA A 60 5.08 10.71 -2.74
C ALA A 60 6.13 9.97 -3.59
N LEU A 61 5.92 8.69 -3.86
CA LEU A 61 6.96 7.78 -4.37
C LEU A 61 6.59 7.11 -5.70
N GLY A 62 5.34 7.19 -6.15
CA GLY A 62 4.85 6.46 -7.33
C GLY A 62 5.65 6.77 -8.59
N ARG A 63 6.06 8.03 -8.79
CA ARG A 63 6.85 8.43 -9.96
C ARG A 63 8.28 7.84 -9.99
N TYR A 64 8.74 7.24 -8.88
CA TYR A 64 10.05 6.61 -8.78
C TYR A 64 9.99 5.07 -8.81
N SER A 65 8.80 4.51 -9.02
CA SER A 65 8.54 3.07 -8.98
C SER A 65 8.31 2.54 -10.41
N PRO A 66 9.34 2.00 -11.08
CA PRO A 66 9.20 1.55 -12.48
C PRO A 66 8.27 0.33 -12.63
N ILE A 67 8.05 -0.43 -11.55
CA ILE A 67 7.14 -1.57 -11.52
C ILE A 67 6.25 -1.43 -10.28
N MET A 68 4.94 -1.54 -10.45
CA MET A 68 3.98 -1.60 -9.36
C MET A 68 3.21 -2.91 -9.44
N HIS A 69 3.29 -3.73 -8.38
CA HIS A 69 2.48 -4.93 -8.24
C HIS A 69 1.09 -4.56 -7.73
N LEU A 70 0.08 -5.02 -8.44
CA LEU A 70 -1.32 -4.72 -8.18
C LEU A 70 -2.06 -5.96 -7.72
N GLN A 71 -2.59 -5.89 -6.53
CA GLN A 71 -3.44 -6.91 -5.91
C GLN A 71 -4.56 -6.23 -5.15
N GLN A 72 -5.71 -6.84 -5.05
CA GLN A 72 -6.77 -6.32 -4.20
C GLN A 72 -6.59 -6.81 -2.76
N SER A 73 -7.02 -6.00 -1.80
CA SER A 73 -6.93 -6.27 -0.37
C SER A 73 -8.03 -5.50 0.37
N ASP A 74 -8.44 -6.00 1.52
CA ASP A 74 -9.33 -5.29 2.47
C ASP A 74 -8.58 -4.30 3.39
N GLY A 75 -7.28 -4.13 3.17
CA GLY A 75 -6.41 -3.26 3.98
C GLY A 75 -6.03 -3.83 5.35
N LYS A 76 -6.42 -5.07 5.68
CA LYS A 76 -6.10 -5.72 6.97
C LYS A 76 -5.01 -6.76 6.84
N SER A 77 -4.87 -7.33 5.64
CA SER A 77 -3.88 -8.34 5.31
C SER A 77 -3.42 -8.16 3.85
N SER A 78 -2.47 -8.99 3.40
CA SER A 78 -2.04 -9.03 2.00
C SER A 78 -2.50 -10.36 1.38
N PRO A 79 -3.78 -10.49 1.01
CA PRO A 79 -4.35 -11.74 0.52
C PRO A 79 -4.11 -11.99 -0.97
N HIS A 80 -3.54 -11.02 -1.70
CA HIS A 80 -3.31 -11.06 -3.15
C HIS A 80 -4.59 -11.36 -3.95
N TRP A 81 -5.72 -10.74 -3.58
CA TRP A 81 -6.98 -10.95 -4.27
C TRP A 81 -6.97 -10.36 -5.69
N PRO A 82 -7.69 -10.99 -6.62
CA PRO A 82 -7.94 -10.43 -7.94
C PRO A 82 -8.85 -9.20 -7.89
N PHE A 83 -8.93 -8.48 -9.02
CA PHE A 83 -9.81 -7.33 -9.17
C PHE A 83 -11.17 -7.70 -9.79
N SER A 84 -11.73 -8.82 -9.37
CA SER A 84 -13.09 -9.20 -9.76
C SER A 84 -14.16 -8.39 -9.00
N GLU A 85 -15.40 -8.43 -9.47
CA GLU A 85 -16.51 -7.65 -8.89
C GLU A 85 -16.67 -7.89 -7.39
N ASN A 86 -16.54 -9.14 -6.96
CA ASN A 86 -16.73 -9.52 -5.56
C ASN A 86 -15.66 -8.90 -4.65
N TYR A 87 -14.38 -8.97 -5.06
CA TYR A 87 -13.29 -8.42 -4.28
C TYR A 87 -13.22 -6.89 -4.37
N ASN A 88 -13.62 -6.30 -5.49
CA ASN A 88 -13.67 -4.84 -5.63
C ASN A 88 -14.74 -4.19 -4.73
N LYS A 89 -15.81 -4.89 -4.34
CA LYS A 89 -16.83 -4.39 -3.41
C LYS A 89 -16.30 -4.18 -1.99
N ILE A 90 -15.31 -4.95 -1.58
CA ILE A 90 -14.75 -4.93 -0.21
C ILE A 90 -13.29 -4.46 -0.18
N GLY A 91 -12.69 -4.31 -1.34
CA GLY A 91 -11.29 -3.97 -1.50
C GLY A 91 -11.01 -2.48 -1.37
N VAL A 92 -9.77 -2.16 -1.01
CA VAL A 92 -9.31 -0.77 -0.80
C VAL A 92 -8.55 -0.21 -1.99
N VAL A 93 -8.09 -1.07 -2.91
CA VAL A 93 -7.34 -0.64 -4.09
C VAL A 93 -8.30 -0.23 -5.20
N SER A 94 -8.18 1.01 -5.65
CA SER A 94 -9.00 1.60 -6.70
C SER A 94 -8.13 2.07 -7.85
N GLY A 95 -8.47 1.66 -9.09
CA GLY A 95 -7.77 2.12 -10.29
C GLY A 95 -7.91 3.62 -10.49
N GLU A 96 -9.08 4.18 -10.22
CA GLU A 96 -9.31 5.63 -10.28
C GLU A 96 -8.38 6.38 -9.32
N LYS A 97 -8.31 5.95 -8.06
CA LYS A 97 -7.43 6.57 -7.06
C LYS A 97 -5.95 6.39 -7.42
N LEU A 98 -5.55 5.22 -7.94
CA LEU A 98 -4.18 5.00 -8.39
C LEU A 98 -3.79 6.01 -9.48
N MET A 99 -4.60 6.14 -10.52
CA MET A 99 -4.34 7.08 -11.60
C MET A 99 -4.29 8.52 -11.09
N ALA A 100 -5.24 8.93 -10.25
CA ALA A 100 -5.27 10.27 -9.64
C ALA A 100 -4.03 10.54 -8.79
N SER A 101 -3.58 9.56 -7.99
CA SER A 101 -2.37 9.69 -7.16
C SER A 101 -1.10 9.74 -8.00
N LEU A 102 -1.01 8.97 -9.09
CA LEU A 102 0.11 9.06 -10.03
C LEU A 102 0.17 10.43 -10.72
N VAL A 103 -0.97 10.99 -11.13
CA VAL A 103 -1.02 12.36 -11.68
C VAL A 103 -0.44 13.37 -10.69
N LYS A 104 -0.81 13.28 -9.43
CA LYS A 104 -0.26 14.14 -8.38
C LYS A 104 1.23 13.90 -8.16
N ALA A 105 1.68 12.63 -8.19
CA ALA A 105 3.10 12.29 -8.06
C ALA A 105 3.95 12.95 -9.15
N TYR A 106 3.50 12.89 -10.39
CA TYR A 106 4.22 13.51 -11.52
C TYR A 106 4.08 15.04 -11.59
N ALA A 107 3.12 15.63 -10.90
CA ALA A 107 2.99 17.09 -10.76
C ALA A 107 3.90 17.68 -9.67
N GLN A 108 4.54 16.85 -8.83
CA GLN A 108 5.49 17.31 -7.81
C GLN A 108 6.76 17.87 -8.47
N PRO A 109 7.40 18.88 -7.87
CA PRO A 109 8.72 19.33 -8.31
C PRO A 109 9.75 18.21 -8.16
N ASP A 110 10.83 18.29 -8.93
CA ASP A 110 11.93 17.36 -8.78
C ASP A 110 12.63 17.54 -7.43
N ASP A 111 12.97 16.40 -6.82
CA ASP A 111 13.69 16.34 -5.56
C ASP A 111 15.12 15.84 -5.84
N ALA A 112 16.11 16.68 -5.60
CA ALA A 112 17.51 16.36 -5.85
C ALA A 112 18.06 15.22 -4.97
N SER A 113 17.36 14.84 -3.90
CA SER A 113 17.70 13.69 -3.05
C SER A 113 17.14 12.37 -3.57
N MET A 114 16.26 12.41 -4.58
CA MET A 114 15.62 11.25 -5.18
C MET A 114 16.20 10.96 -6.57
N PRO A 115 16.06 9.71 -7.08
CA PRO A 115 16.40 9.41 -8.46
C PRO A 115 15.50 10.19 -9.44
N PRO A 116 15.86 10.26 -10.73
CA PRO A 116 14.95 10.80 -11.74
C PRO A 116 13.60 10.07 -11.75
N ALA A 117 12.53 10.79 -12.03
CA ALA A 117 11.21 10.16 -12.21
C ALA A 117 11.26 9.15 -13.37
N CYS A 118 10.56 8.04 -13.23
CA CYS A 118 10.46 7.02 -14.27
C CYS A 118 9.72 7.57 -15.49
N GLU A 119 10.25 7.31 -16.68
CA GLU A 119 9.56 7.63 -17.94
C GLU A 119 8.40 6.69 -18.21
N GLU A 120 8.50 5.45 -17.69
CA GLU A 120 7.52 4.38 -17.84
C GLU A 120 7.30 3.67 -16.51
N ILE A 121 6.04 3.31 -16.24
CA ILE A 121 5.65 2.48 -15.10
C ILE A 121 4.91 1.26 -15.62
N THR A 122 5.40 0.07 -15.28
CA THR A 122 4.71 -1.20 -15.54
C THR A 122 3.80 -1.54 -14.36
N LEU A 123 2.50 -1.68 -14.63
CA LEU A 123 1.52 -2.17 -13.66
C LEU A 123 1.37 -3.68 -13.83
N THR A 124 1.78 -4.46 -12.85
CA THR A 124 1.76 -5.92 -12.89
C THR A 124 0.67 -6.47 -11.98
N LEU A 125 -0.25 -7.25 -12.54
CA LEU A 125 -1.26 -7.95 -11.74
C LEU A 125 -0.62 -9.13 -11.00
N GLU A 126 -0.83 -9.21 -9.70
CA GLU A 126 -0.29 -10.24 -8.81
C GLU A 126 -1.38 -10.92 -7.97
N PRO A 127 -2.47 -11.42 -8.57
CA PRO A 127 -3.45 -12.19 -7.82
C PRO A 127 -2.93 -13.58 -7.49
N PHE A 128 -3.25 -14.07 -6.28
CA PHE A 128 -2.92 -15.41 -5.83
C PHE A 128 -4.12 -16.04 -5.14
N LEU A 129 -4.68 -17.08 -5.74
CA LEU A 129 -5.86 -17.80 -5.24
C LEU A 129 -5.52 -18.96 -4.29
N GLY A 130 -4.26 -19.08 -3.88
CA GLY A 130 -3.78 -20.20 -3.06
C GLY A 130 -3.42 -21.43 -3.86
N THR A 131 -2.80 -22.40 -3.21
CA THR A 131 -2.34 -23.65 -3.85
C THR A 131 -3.46 -24.65 -4.11
N ALA A 132 -4.65 -24.43 -3.54
CA ALA A 132 -5.83 -25.27 -3.71
C ALA A 132 -6.82 -24.74 -4.76
N GLY A 133 -6.51 -23.59 -5.38
CA GLY A 133 -7.36 -23.00 -6.42
C GLY A 133 -7.37 -23.83 -7.70
N ASN A 134 -8.55 -23.90 -8.34
CA ASN A 134 -8.67 -24.48 -9.67
C ASN A 134 -8.03 -23.55 -10.70
N THR A 135 -7.25 -24.09 -11.63
CA THR A 135 -6.58 -23.32 -12.69
C THR A 135 -7.57 -22.50 -13.54
N TYR A 136 -8.77 -23.03 -13.78
CA TYR A 136 -9.81 -22.33 -14.55
C TYR A 136 -10.35 -21.11 -13.80
N ASP A 137 -10.64 -21.25 -12.51
CA ASP A 137 -11.10 -20.12 -11.68
C ASP A 137 -10.05 -18.99 -11.63
N MET A 138 -8.76 -19.38 -11.60
CA MET A 138 -7.66 -18.41 -11.63
C MET A 138 -7.61 -17.64 -12.96
N LEU A 139 -7.84 -18.29 -14.10
CA LEU A 139 -7.85 -17.63 -15.40
C LEU A 139 -9.02 -16.64 -15.52
N ASP A 140 -10.20 -17.03 -15.06
CA ASP A 140 -11.38 -16.16 -15.08
C ASP A 140 -11.15 -14.91 -14.18
N GLU A 141 -10.62 -15.09 -12.98
CA GLU A 141 -10.28 -14.00 -12.06
C GLU A 141 -9.17 -13.09 -12.61
N LEU A 142 -8.21 -13.65 -13.36
CA LEU A 142 -7.20 -12.84 -14.08
C LEU A 142 -7.83 -12.02 -15.20
N TRP A 143 -8.73 -12.62 -15.99
CA TRP A 143 -9.46 -11.90 -17.03
C TRP A 143 -10.32 -10.77 -16.48
N ASP A 144 -11.03 -11.00 -15.37
CA ASP A 144 -11.78 -9.98 -14.66
C ASP A 144 -10.87 -8.84 -14.18
N SER A 145 -9.70 -9.20 -13.64
CA SER A 145 -8.69 -8.22 -13.22
C SER A 145 -8.18 -7.37 -14.37
N VAL A 146 -7.87 -8.01 -15.51
CA VAL A 146 -7.48 -7.30 -16.74
C VAL A 146 -8.61 -6.38 -17.20
N ALA A 147 -9.85 -6.90 -17.27
CA ALA A 147 -11.01 -6.11 -17.70
C ALA A 147 -11.24 -4.90 -16.78
N TYR A 148 -11.07 -5.06 -15.47
CA TYR A 148 -11.14 -3.95 -14.52
C TYR A 148 -10.10 -2.86 -14.82
N TRP A 149 -8.83 -3.23 -15.00
CA TRP A 149 -7.74 -2.26 -15.21
C TRP A 149 -7.78 -1.63 -16.59
N ARG A 150 -8.26 -2.33 -17.63
CA ARG A 150 -8.48 -1.77 -18.97
C ARG A 150 -9.52 -0.64 -19.03
N ARG A 151 -10.32 -0.46 -17.99
CA ARG A 151 -11.20 0.72 -17.84
C ARG A 151 -10.41 2.01 -17.61
N PHE A 152 -9.22 1.92 -17.04
CA PHE A 152 -8.34 3.04 -16.71
C PHE A 152 -7.17 3.16 -17.68
N ILE A 153 -6.69 2.04 -18.19
CA ILE A 153 -5.57 1.93 -19.12
C ILE A 153 -5.99 0.99 -20.26
N PRO A 154 -6.78 1.47 -21.23
CA PRO A 154 -7.25 0.66 -22.36
C PRO A 154 -6.14 0.00 -23.18
N GLU A 155 -5.00 0.67 -23.32
CA GLU A 155 -3.87 0.22 -24.15
C GLU A 155 -2.55 0.32 -23.39
N ASP A 156 -1.63 -0.60 -23.65
CA ASP A 156 -0.28 -0.54 -23.12
C ASP A 156 0.48 0.63 -23.75
N GLY A 157 1.35 1.26 -22.99
CA GLY A 157 2.09 2.44 -23.43
C GLY A 157 1.26 3.74 -23.45
N MET A 158 0.03 3.73 -22.92
CA MET A 158 -0.79 4.93 -22.77
C MET A 158 -0.10 5.96 -21.88
N ARG A 159 -0.16 7.24 -22.29
CA ARG A 159 0.36 8.33 -21.45
C ARG A 159 -0.53 8.57 -20.24
N LEU A 160 0.08 8.87 -19.09
CA LEU A 160 -0.64 9.16 -17.84
C LEU A 160 -1.68 10.29 -18.02
N SER A 161 -1.38 11.31 -18.82
CA SER A 161 -2.33 12.40 -19.13
C SER A 161 -3.58 11.92 -19.89
N GLN A 162 -3.44 10.90 -20.73
CA GLN A 162 -4.57 10.28 -21.46
C GLN A 162 -5.40 9.42 -20.49
N ALA A 163 -4.74 8.60 -19.66
CA ALA A 163 -5.42 7.82 -18.62
C ALA A 163 -6.18 8.72 -17.63
N ALA A 164 -5.57 9.82 -17.21
CA ALA A 164 -6.22 10.81 -16.35
C ALA A 164 -7.48 11.44 -16.98
N ALA A 165 -7.51 11.61 -18.28
CA ALA A 165 -8.69 12.14 -18.97
C ALA A 165 -9.89 11.19 -18.97
N LEU A 166 -9.69 9.90 -18.71
CA LEU A 166 -10.74 8.89 -18.59
C LEU A 166 -11.40 8.87 -17.19
N LEU A 167 -10.83 9.56 -16.21
CA LEU A 167 -11.33 9.61 -14.82
C LEU A 167 -12.50 10.58 -14.60
N LYS A 168 -13.16 11.03 -15.66
CA LYS A 168 -14.24 12.03 -15.59
C LYS A 168 -15.61 11.41 -15.37
#